data_5699d595b14a6a30d1b95a8cec132189
#
_entry.id   5699d595b14a6a30d1b95a8cec132189
#
_cell.length_a   1.000
_cell.length_b   1.000
_cell.length_c   1.000
_cell.angle_alpha   90.00
_cell.angle_beta   90.00
_cell.angle_gamma   90.00
#
_symmetry.space_group_name_H-M   'P 1'
#
loop_
_entity.id
_entity.type
_entity.pdbx_description
1 polymer ?
#
loop_
_entity_poly.entity_id
_entity_poly.type
_entity_poly.pdbx_seq_one_letter_code
_entity_poly.pdbx_strand_id
1 'polypeptide(L)'
;MDSTVLKERRKCIVNKITDELLKIVSDFTGEFKGAFNIRENGECAGRQSSKNIQIESKNETVYIPACVTHGNFDDLVYNDFYVGKNADVTIVAGCGVHTDTEEDARHNGIHKFILEENAKVLYQEKHIGTGKGTGAKKIDPVTECELKKGSSLTMDTIQIGGVDKTTRKTTASLGEDAKLII
;
A
#
# COMPACT_ATOMS: atom_id res chain seq x y z
N MET A 1 -11.51 32.03 26.39
CA MET A 1 -12.09 30.68 26.25
C MET A 1 -11.16 29.88 25.39
N ASP A 2 -10.40 29.06 26.04
CA ASP A 2 -9.29 28.28 25.44
C ASP A 2 -9.86 27.00 24.82
N SER A 3 -9.92 26.94 23.49
CA SER A 3 -10.34 25.73 22.78
C SER A 3 -9.11 24.91 22.42
N THR A 4 -8.51 24.32 23.43
CA THR A 4 -7.51 23.26 23.24
C THR A 4 -8.24 22.03 22.73
N VAL A 5 -8.48 21.96 21.41
CA VAL A 5 -8.90 20.71 20.76
C VAL A 5 -7.70 19.77 20.83
N LEU A 6 -7.72 18.92 21.84
CA LEU A 6 -6.86 17.76 21.95
C LEU A 6 -7.00 16.94 20.66
N LYS A 7 -6.02 17.06 19.75
CA LYS A 7 -5.82 16.08 18.71
C LYS A 7 -5.44 14.78 19.38
N GLU A 8 -6.43 13.96 19.69
CA GLU A 8 -6.18 12.56 20.00
C GLU A 8 -5.47 11.95 18.80
N ARG A 9 -4.16 11.78 18.92
CA ARG A 9 -3.40 10.89 18.04
C ARG A 9 -3.99 9.50 18.29
N ARG A 10 -4.85 9.05 17.41
CA ARG A 10 -5.34 7.66 17.46
C ARG A 10 -4.12 6.78 17.28
N LYS A 11 -3.67 6.22 18.39
CA LYS A 11 -2.60 5.24 18.41
C LYS A 11 -3.11 4.03 17.62
N CYS A 12 -2.46 3.69 16.51
CA CYS A 12 -2.78 2.48 15.77
C CYS A 12 -2.60 1.29 16.70
N ILE A 13 -3.66 0.53 16.92
CA ILE A 13 -3.63 -0.69 17.74
C ILE A 13 -3.57 -1.85 16.76
N VAL A 14 -2.35 -2.33 16.52
CA VAL A 14 -2.09 -3.51 15.69
C VAL A 14 -1.53 -4.63 16.54
N ASN A 15 -1.67 -5.87 16.10
CA ASN A 15 -1.05 -6.99 16.79
C ASN A 15 0.48 -6.99 16.62
N LYS A 16 1.17 -7.82 17.40
CA LYS A 16 2.64 -7.86 17.39
C LYS A 16 3.23 -8.24 16.03
N ILE A 17 2.61 -9.19 15.33
CA ILE A 17 3.08 -9.64 14.02
C ILE A 17 2.94 -8.49 12.99
N THR A 18 1.81 -7.81 12.99
CA THR A 18 1.60 -6.63 12.14
C THR A 18 2.65 -5.54 12.44
N ASP A 19 2.92 -5.24 13.71
CA ASP A 19 3.93 -4.24 14.09
C ASP A 19 5.33 -4.60 13.54
N GLU A 20 5.70 -5.87 13.60
CA GLU A 20 6.95 -6.37 13.04
C GLU A 20 6.97 -6.28 11.51
N LEU A 21 5.88 -6.65 10.84
CA LEU A 21 5.75 -6.57 9.38
C LEU A 21 5.81 -5.12 8.87
N LEU A 22 5.12 -4.19 9.54
CA LEU A 22 5.11 -2.77 9.18
C LEU A 22 6.51 -2.16 9.14
N LYS A 23 7.38 -2.54 10.07
CA LYS A 23 8.78 -2.08 10.12
C LYS A 23 9.58 -2.51 8.89
N ILE A 24 9.25 -3.69 8.35
CA ILE A 24 9.94 -4.25 7.18
C ILE A 24 9.39 -3.67 5.88
N VAL A 25 8.06 -3.65 5.72
CA VAL A 25 7.43 -3.36 4.43
C VAL A 25 7.14 -1.87 4.20
N SER A 26 7.14 -1.04 5.25
CA SER A 26 6.79 0.39 5.14
C SER A 26 7.70 1.33 5.92
N ASP A 27 8.84 0.85 6.39
CA ASP A 27 9.81 1.62 7.19
C ASP A 27 9.17 2.31 8.42
N PHE A 28 8.14 1.67 8.99
CA PHE A 28 7.39 2.18 10.14
C PHE A 28 8.25 2.23 11.40
N THR A 29 8.31 3.39 12.05
CA THR A 29 9.11 3.64 13.25
C THR A 29 8.27 4.01 14.48
N GLY A 30 6.98 3.63 14.46
CA GLY A 30 6.00 3.99 15.50
C GLY A 30 4.98 5.04 15.04
N GLU A 31 5.27 5.77 13.97
CA GLU A 31 4.35 6.71 13.33
C GLU A 31 4.66 6.83 11.82
N PHE A 32 3.65 7.17 11.03
CA PHE A 32 3.84 7.58 9.64
C PHE A 32 3.88 9.10 9.53
N LYS A 33 4.75 9.61 8.66
CA LYS A 33 4.91 11.06 8.42
C LYS A 33 3.90 11.64 7.42
N GLY A 34 3.00 10.84 6.89
CA GLY A 34 1.99 11.23 5.90
C GLY A 34 0.64 10.60 6.17
N ALA A 35 -0.26 10.68 5.19
CA ALA A 35 -1.50 9.94 5.22
C ALA A 35 -1.25 8.45 5.26
N PHE A 36 -2.09 7.71 5.97
CA PHE A 36 -1.96 6.26 6.01
C PHE A 36 -3.30 5.55 6.20
N ASN A 37 -3.36 4.31 5.74
CA ASN A 37 -4.42 3.37 6.00
C ASN A 37 -3.81 1.99 6.22
N ILE A 38 -3.71 1.55 7.47
CA ILE A 38 -3.18 0.25 7.84
C ILE A 38 -4.30 -0.76 7.82
N ARG A 39 -4.10 -1.86 7.13
CA ARG A 39 -5.01 -3.02 7.16
C ARG A 39 -4.35 -4.19 7.86
N GLU A 40 -5.12 -4.83 8.73
CA GLU A 40 -4.74 -6.04 9.45
C GLU A 40 -5.86 -7.05 9.32
N ASN A 41 -5.58 -8.21 8.71
CA ASN A 41 -6.55 -9.28 8.49
C ASN A 41 -7.89 -8.77 7.91
N GLY A 42 -7.81 -7.99 6.83
CA GLY A 42 -8.95 -7.46 6.12
C GLY A 42 -9.64 -6.24 6.76
N GLU A 43 -9.23 -5.81 7.95
CA GLU A 43 -9.84 -4.69 8.67
C GLU A 43 -8.92 -3.45 8.70
N CYS A 44 -9.51 -2.28 8.89
CA CYS A 44 -8.75 -1.05 9.10
C CYS A 44 -8.25 -1.00 10.55
N ALA A 45 -6.94 -1.17 10.73
CA ALA A 45 -6.29 -1.11 12.03
C ALA A 45 -5.83 0.32 12.42
N GLY A 46 -5.75 1.22 11.46
CA GLY A 46 -5.44 2.62 11.70
C GLY A 46 -5.50 3.44 10.42
N ARG A 47 -5.96 4.69 10.54
CA ARG A 47 -6.12 5.58 9.40
C ARG A 47 -5.87 7.03 9.77
N GLN A 48 -5.16 7.75 8.90
CA GLN A 48 -5.03 9.19 8.95
C GLN A 48 -5.12 9.74 7.52
N SER A 49 -6.07 10.60 7.27
CA SER A 49 -6.18 11.30 5.98
C SER A 49 -5.16 12.43 5.90
N SER A 50 -4.60 12.65 4.72
CA SER A 50 -3.91 13.91 4.43
C SER A 50 -4.89 15.07 4.41
N LYS A 51 -4.47 16.23 4.89
CA LYS A 51 -5.30 17.44 4.83
C LYS A 51 -5.39 18.01 3.41
N ASN A 52 -4.51 17.59 2.49
CA ASN A 52 -4.32 18.22 1.19
C ASN A 52 -4.04 17.19 0.07
N ILE A 53 -4.87 16.16 -0.08
CA ILE A 53 -4.91 15.47 -1.37
C ILE A 53 -5.67 16.39 -2.33
N GLN A 54 -5.04 17.49 -2.68
CA GLN A 54 -5.55 18.42 -3.67
C GLN A 54 -4.72 18.30 -4.96
N ILE A 55 -5.33 18.79 -6.03
CA ILE A 55 -4.91 18.78 -7.42
C ILE A 55 -3.44 19.22 -7.66
N GLU A 56 -2.76 19.78 -6.67
CA GLU A 56 -1.40 20.31 -6.77
C GLU A 56 -0.47 19.81 -5.65
N SER A 57 -0.81 18.71 -4.99
CA SER A 57 0.05 18.14 -3.95
C SER A 57 1.41 17.75 -4.53
N LYS A 58 2.46 18.27 -3.94
CA LYS A 58 3.84 17.93 -4.32
C LYS A 58 4.56 17.35 -3.11
N ASN A 59 5.34 16.30 -3.35
CA ASN A 59 6.16 15.62 -2.34
C ASN A 59 5.35 15.02 -1.17
N GLU A 60 4.09 14.64 -1.40
CA GLU A 60 3.33 13.89 -0.40
C GLU A 60 3.64 12.40 -0.45
N THR A 61 3.67 11.78 0.73
CA THR A 61 3.79 10.33 0.86
C THR A 61 2.54 9.78 1.52
N VAL A 62 1.98 8.74 0.91
CA VAL A 62 0.79 8.02 1.42
C VAL A 62 1.18 6.58 1.70
N TYR A 63 0.85 6.06 2.88
CA TYR A 63 1.17 4.70 3.29
C TYR A 63 -0.08 3.84 3.32
N ILE A 64 -0.04 2.69 2.62
CA ILE A 64 -1.16 1.74 2.55
C ILE A 64 -0.72 0.30 2.85
N PRO A 65 -0.06 0.04 3.97
CA PRO A 65 0.39 -1.31 4.29
C PRO A 65 -0.79 -2.24 4.60
N ALA A 66 -0.66 -3.50 4.18
CA ALA A 66 -1.62 -4.56 4.44
C ALA A 66 -0.92 -5.81 4.99
N CYS A 67 -1.39 -6.31 6.12
CA CYS A 67 -0.81 -7.46 6.79
C CYS A 67 -1.86 -8.55 7.04
N VAL A 68 -1.50 -9.78 6.68
CA VAL A 68 -2.22 -11.00 7.07
C VAL A 68 -1.36 -11.72 8.08
N THR A 69 -1.89 -12.00 9.26
CA THR A 69 -1.11 -12.47 10.42
C THR A 69 -1.42 -13.88 10.87
N HIS A 70 -2.25 -14.60 10.13
CA HIS A 70 -2.57 -16.03 10.41
C HIS A 70 -2.98 -16.76 9.13
N GLY A 71 -2.89 -18.09 9.15
CA GLY A 71 -3.38 -18.96 8.09
C GLY A 71 -4.92 -19.00 8.00
N ASN A 72 -5.42 -19.68 6.98
CA ASN A 72 -6.85 -19.75 6.64
C ASN A 72 -7.47 -18.35 6.42
N PHE A 73 -6.71 -17.46 5.80
CA PHE A 73 -7.17 -16.10 5.51
C PHE A 73 -6.81 -15.68 4.09
N ASP A 74 -7.79 -15.19 3.36
CA ASP A 74 -7.65 -14.62 2.01
C ASP A 74 -8.14 -13.17 2.05
N ASP A 75 -7.19 -12.25 2.10
CA ASP A 75 -7.47 -10.82 2.13
C ASP A 75 -7.53 -10.27 0.71
N LEU A 76 -8.63 -9.61 0.38
CA LEU A 76 -8.84 -8.93 -0.89
C LEU A 76 -9.09 -7.44 -0.65
N VAL A 77 -8.18 -6.61 -1.14
CA VAL A 77 -8.22 -5.15 -0.95
C VAL A 77 -8.32 -4.43 -2.28
N TYR A 78 -9.24 -3.50 -2.39
CA TYR A 78 -9.37 -2.60 -3.53
C TYR A 78 -8.92 -1.20 -3.12
N ASN A 79 -8.01 -0.62 -3.90
CA ASN A 79 -7.55 0.76 -3.72
C ASN A 79 -7.61 1.51 -5.06
N ASP A 80 -8.39 2.58 -5.09
CA ASP A 80 -8.43 3.50 -6.22
C ASP A 80 -7.65 4.76 -5.87
N PHE A 81 -6.65 5.08 -6.70
CA PHE A 81 -5.80 6.26 -6.55
C PHE A 81 -6.15 7.27 -7.65
N TYR A 82 -6.80 8.35 -7.25
CA TYR A 82 -7.06 9.50 -8.12
C TYR A 82 -5.99 10.55 -7.87
N VAL A 83 -5.09 10.73 -8.82
CA VAL A 83 -3.97 11.67 -8.70
C VAL A 83 -4.21 12.86 -9.60
N GLY A 84 -4.36 14.03 -9.00
CA GLY A 84 -4.72 15.26 -9.68
C GLY A 84 -3.64 15.78 -10.62
N LYS A 85 -4.02 16.72 -11.46
CA LYS A 85 -3.14 17.37 -12.44
C LYS A 85 -1.92 18.02 -11.76
N ASN A 86 -0.73 17.78 -12.32
CA ASN A 86 0.57 18.26 -11.84
C ASN A 86 0.96 17.80 -10.41
N ALA A 87 0.21 16.87 -9.80
CA ALA A 87 0.58 16.32 -8.51
C ALA A 87 1.87 15.46 -8.61
N ASP A 88 2.62 15.37 -7.50
CA ASP A 88 3.81 14.55 -7.38
C ASP A 88 3.75 13.81 -6.03
N VAL A 89 3.48 12.51 -6.07
CA VAL A 89 3.10 11.71 -4.91
C VAL A 89 3.91 10.43 -4.84
N THR A 90 4.34 10.07 -3.63
CA THR A 90 4.88 8.74 -3.33
C THR A 90 3.82 7.91 -2.60
N ILE A 91 3.54 6.71 -3.09
CA ILE A 91 2.65 5.75 -2.44
C ILE A 91 3.49 4.57 -1.97
N VAL A 92 3.50 4.32 -0.67
CA VAL A 92 4.21 3.18 -0.07
C VAL A 92 3.21 2.09 0.28
N ALA A 93 3.25 1.02 -0.50
CA ALA A 93 2.41 -0.16 -0.33
C ALA A 93 3.26 -1.32 0.18
N GLY A 94 3.11 -1.66 1.45
CA GLY A 94 3.82 -2.78 2.04
C GLY A 94 2.88 -3.93 2.34
N CYS A 95 3.15 -5.13 1.79
CA CYS A 95 2.32 -6.30 2.01
C CYS A 95 3.11 -7.37 2.78
N GLY A 96 2.59 -7.78 3.94
CA GLY A 96 3.14 -8.85 4.74
C GLY A 96 2.14 -9.98 4.95
N VAL A 97 2.58 -11.22 4.76
CA VAL A 97 1.76 -12.41 4.97
C VAL A 97 2.47 -13.36 5.93
N HIS A 98 1.78 -13.75 7.01
CA HIS A 98 2.33 -14.61 8.04
C HIS A 98 1.43 -15.82 8.28
N THR A 99 2.03 -17.01 8.39
CA THR A 99 1.35 -18.20 8.92
C THR A 99 2.32 -19.09 9.70
N ASP A 100 1.87 -19.55 10.86
CA ASP A 100 2.57 -20.54 11.69
C ASP A 100 1.90 -21.91 11.64
N THR A 101 0.92 -22.10 10.75
CA THR A 101 0.13 -23.33 10.59
C THR A 101 0.35 -23.99 9.23
N GLU A 102 -0.37 -25.08 8.97
CA GLU A 102 -0.41 -25.74 7.67
C GLU A 102 -1.37 -25.03 6.69
N GLU A 103 -2.12 -24.04 7.17
CA GLU A 103 -3.13 -23.34 6.40
C GLU A 103 -2.50 -22.17 5.64
N ASP A 104 -2.94 -21.98 4.40
CA ASP A 104 -2.50 -20.89 3.52
C ASP A 104 -2.94 -19.53 4.06
N ALA A 105 -2.09 -18.53 3.86
CA ALA A 105 -2.41 -17.13 4.07
C ALA A 105 -2.17 -16.34 2.79
N ARG A 106 -3.12 -15.49 2.39
CA ARG A 106 -3.06 -14.75 1.14
C ARG A 106 -3.43 -13.29 1.31
N HIS A 107 -2.72 -12.43 0.62
CA HIS A 107 -3.11 -11.06 0.39
C HIS A 107 -3.18 -10.79 -1.12
N ASN A 108 -4.27 -10.18 -1.55
CA ASN A 108 -4.48 -9.79 -2.92
C ASN A 108 -4.89 -8.30 -2.98
N GLY A 109 -3.97 -7.46 -3.42
CA GLY A 109 -4.23 -6.05 -3.65
C GLY A 109 -4.65 -5.79 -5.10
N ILE A 110 -5.83 -5.20 -5.30
CA ILE A 110 -6.27 -4.69 -6.59
C ILE A 110 -6.18 -3.17 -6.55
N HIS A 111 -5.24 -2.62 -7.31
CA HIS A 111 -4.93 -1.21 -7.33
C HIS A 111 -5.27 -0.60 -8.68
N LYS A 112 -6.07 0.47 -8.66
CA LYS A 112 -6.35 1.26 -9.84
C LYS A 112 -5.74 2.65 -9.70
N PHE A 113 -4.90 3.01 -10.67
CA PHE A 113 -4.29 4.34 -10.75
C PHE A 113 -4.93 5.14 -11.86
N ILE A 114 -5.47 6.29 -11.53
CA ILE A 114 -6.00 7.28 -12.47
C ILE A 114 -5.19 8.54 -12.29
N LEU A 115 -4.26 8.80 -13.22
CA LEU A 115 -3.37 9.95 -13.18
C LEU A 115 -3.83 11.01 -14.18
N GLU A 116 -4.12 12.19 -13.68
CA GLU A 116 -4.44 13.34 -14.51
C GLU A 116 -3.17 13.90 -15.21
N GLU A 117 -3.33 14.88 -16.09
CA GLU A 117 -2.25 15.43 -16.90
C GLU A 117 -1.04 15.86 -16.05
N ASN A 118 0.14 15.46 -16.48
CA ASN A 118 1.44 15.74 -15.86
C ASN A 118 1.57 15.29 -14.40
N ALA A 119 0.66 14.44 -13.90
CA ALA A 119 0.80 13.84 -12.59
C ALA A 119 1.98 12.86 -12.56
N LYS A 120 2.69 12.82 -11.43
CA LYS A 120 3.81 11.90 -11.20
C LYS A 120 3.56 11.06 -9.96
N VAL A 121 3.72 9.77 -10.08
CA VAL A 121 3.58 8.83 -8.96
C VAL A 121 4.79 7.92 -8.90
N LEU A 122 5.41 7.85 -7.73
CA LEU A 122 6.30 6.76 -7.35
C LEU A 122 5.51 5.79 -6.46
N TYR A 123 5.27 4.59 -6.97
CA TYR A 123 4.62 3.52 -6.22
C TYR A 123 5.68 2.53 -5.76
N GLN A 124 5.91 2.50 -4.45
CA GLN A 124 6.87 1.60 -3.82
C GLN A 124 6.13 0.47 -3.12
N GLU A 125 6.42 -0.76 -3.52
CA GLU A 125 5.77 -1.94 -2.99
C GLU A 125 6.80 -2.94 -2.48
N LYS A 126 6.70 -3.31 -1.19
CA LYS A 126 7.55 -4.33 -0.57
C LYS A 126 6.71 -5.51 -0.11
N HIS A 127 7.11 -6.71 -0.50
CA HIS A 127 6.43 -7.94 -0.12
C HIS A 127 7.30 -8.84 0.74
N ILE A 128 6.72 -9.40 1.81
CA ILE A 128 7.39 -10.39 2.66
C ILE A 128 6.41 -11.47 3.13
N GLY A 129 6.89 -12.70 3.15
CA GLY A 129 6.26 -13.82 3.85
C GLY A 129 7.04 -14.18 5.10
N THR A 130 6.36 -14.47 6.21
CA THR A 130 6.98 -14.85 7.49
C THR A 130 6.24 -16.01 8.15
N GLY A 131 6.75 -16.49 9.28
CA GLY A 131 6.17 -17.59 10.02
C GLY A 131 6.84 -18.94 9.71
N LYS A 132 6.62 -19.90 10.60
CA LYS A 132 7.23 -21.24 10.54
C LYS A 132 6.28 -22.31 10.01
N GLY A 133 5.02 -21.92 9.71
CA GLY A 133 4.01 -22.82 9.18
C GLY A 133 4.36 -23.31 7.77
N THR A 134 3.83 -24.47 7.41
CA THR A 134 3.95 -25.08 6.10
C THR A 134 2.91 -24.59 5.10
N GLY A 135 1.89 -23.86 5.56
CA GLY A 135 0.90 -23.21 4.72
C GLY A 135 1.55 -22.20 3.76
N ALA A 136 1.05 -22.12 2.53
CA ALA A 136 1.60 -21.24 1.52
C ALA A 136 1.29 -19.77 1.81
N LYS A 137 2.30 -18.93 1.71
CA LYS A 137 2.21 -17.48 1.79
C LYS A 137 2.12 -16.90 0.39
N LYS A 138 0.99 -16.27 0.06
CA LYS A 138 0.67 -15.84 -1.30
C LYS A 138 0.38 -14.33 -1.35
N ILE A 139 0.97 -13.64 -2.33
CA ILE A 139 0.70 -12.23 -2.61
C ILE A 139 0.51 -12.08 -4.12
N ASP A 140 -0.72 -11.80 -4.56
CA ASP A 140 -1.09 -11.75 -5.98
C ASP A 140 -1.64 -10.36 -6.36
N PRO A 141 -0.78 -9.35 -6.58
CA PRO A 141 -1.23 -8.01 -6.90
C PRO A 141 -1.77 -7.88 -8.33
N VAL A 142 -2.84 -7.12 -8.47
CA VAL A 142 -3.39 -6.69 -9.76
C VAL A 142 -3.34 -5.17 -9.82
N THR A 143 -2.83 -4.62 -10.92
CA THR A 143 -2.72 -3.18 -11.11
C THR A 143 -3.37 -2.78 -12.44
N GLU A 144 -4.24 -1.79 -12.38
CA GLU A 144 -4.86 -1.15 -13.54
C GLU A 144 -4.45 0.32 -13.58
N CYS A 145 -3.99 0.80 -14.73
CA CYS A 145 -3.49 2.17 -14.87
C CYS A 145 -4.21 2.90 -16.00
N GLU A 146 -4.67 4.09 -15.71
CA GLU A 146 -5.14 5.08 -16.69
C GLU A 146 -4.27 6.33 -16.54
N LEU A 147 -3.32 6.51 -17.45
CA LEU A 147 -2.33 7.58 -17.41
C LEU A 147 -2.65 8.61 -18.49
N LYS A 148 -3.07 9.82 -18.10
CA LYS A 148 -3.36 10.90 -19.02
C LYS A 148 -2.10 11.57 -19.52
N LYS A 149 -2.24 12.49 -20.46
CA LYS A 149 -1.15 13.19 -21.16
C LYS A 149 -0.04 13.63 -20.23
N GLY A 150 1.19 13.27 -20.54
CA GLY A 150 2.40 13.69 -19.83
C GLY A 150 2.55 13.14 -18.41
N SER A 151 1.61 12.31 -17.94
CA SER A 151 1.70 11.72 -16.60
C SER A 151 2.70 10.55 -16.55
N SER A 152 3.19 10.23 -15.36
CA SER A 152 4.14 9.13 -15.17
C SER A 152 3.86 8.34 -13.90
N LEU A 153 3.89 7.02 -14.02
CA LEU A 153 3.85 6.09 -12.91
C LEU A 153 5.12 5.24 -12.94
N THR A 154 5.91 5.31 -11.88
CA THR A 154 7.05 4.40 -11.65
C THR A 154 6.65 3.42 -10.55
N MET A 155 6.75 2.13 -10.84
CA MET A 155 6.47 1.04 -9.90
C MET A 155 7.80 0.41 -9.47
N ASP A 156 8.19 0.67 -8.23
CA ASP A 156 9.38 0.09 -7.58
C ASP A 156 8.92 -1.03 -6.66
N THR A 157 9.07 -2.28 -7.13
CA THR A 157 8.56 -3.46 -6.43
C THR A 157 9.71 -4.32 -5.93
N ILE A 158 9.71 -4.60 -4.62
CA ILE A 158 10.72 -5.40 -3.95
C ILE A 158 10.09 -6.64 -3.33
N GLN A 159 10.50 -7.81 -3.81
CA GLN A 159 10.20 -9.08 -3.17
C GLN A 159 11.31 -9.41 -2.17
N ILE A 160 11.06 -9.19 -0.87
CA ILE A 160 12.08 -9.36 0.18
C ILE A 160 12.38 -10.85 0.40
N GLY A 161 11.33 -11.67 0.46
CA GLY A 161 11.47 -13.12 0.62
C GLY A 161 10.27 -13.74 1.35
N GLY A 162 10.30 -15.09 1.49
CA GLY A 162 9.33 -15.85 2.26
C GLY A 162 7.92 -15.94 1.65
N VAL A 163 7.66 -15.33 0.52
CA VAL A 163 6.43 -15.52 -0.26
C VAL A 163 6.62 -16.72 -1.15
N ASP A 164 5.77 -17.74 -0.97
CA ASP A 164 5.88 -19.02 -1.70
C ASP A 164 5.33 -18.91 -3.13
N LYS A 165 4.34 -18.04 -3.32
CA LYS A 165 3.74 -17.82 -4.64
C LYS A 165 3.30 -16.37 -4.80
N THR A 166 3.65 -15.79 -5.93
CA THR A 166 3.18 -14.47 -6.33
C THR A 166 2.90 -14.45 -7.83
N THR A 167 1.80 -13.78 -8.21
CA THR A 167 1.43 -13.54 -9.61
C THR A 167 1.07 -12.07 -9.73
N ARG A 168 1.79 -11.35 -10.58
CA ARG A 168 1.49 -9.94 -10.85
C ARG A 168 0.81 -9.80 -12.21
N LYS A 169 -0.28 -9.03 -12.24
CA LYS A 169 -0.93 -8.62 -13.47
C LYS A 169 -1.02 -7.11 -13.51
N THR A 170 -0.48 -6.50 -14.55
CA THR A 170 -0.56 -5.04 -14.76
C THR A 170 -1.16 -4.77 -16.14
N THR A 171 -2.16 -3.89 -16.19
CA THR A 171 -2.76 -3.38 -17.43
C THR A 171 -2.72 -1.85 -17.41
N ALA A 172 -2.49 -1.24 -18.58
CA ALA A 172 -2.39 0.21 -18.65
C ALA A 172 -2.96 0.77 -19.95
N SER A 173 -3.61 1.92 -19.83
CA SER A 173 -3.95 2.83 -20.92
C SER A 173 -3.09 4.09 -20.78
N LEU A 174 -2.34 4.43 -21.85
CA LEU A 174 -1.40 5.53 -21.84
C LEU A 174 -1.85 6.62 -22.81
N GLY A 175 -1.98 7.84 -22.31
CA GLY A 175 -2.17 9.04 -23.11
C GLY A 175 -0.87 9.48 -23.81
N GLU A 176 -0.94 10.57 -24.57
CA GLU A 176 0.20 11.19 -25.25
C GLU A 176 1.32 11.51 -24.24
N ASP A 177 2.56 11.11 -24.53
CA ASP A 177 3.73 11.31 -23.67
C ASP A 177 3.64 10.73 -22.24
N ALA A 178 2.61 9.94 -21.94
CA ALA A 178 2.52 9.27 -20.66
C ALA A 178 3.54 8.13 -20.55
N LYS A 179 4.02 7.86 -19.32
CA LYS A 179 5.05 6.85 -19.06
C LYS A 179 4.65 5.92 -17.93
N LEU A 180 4.79 4.62 -18.17
CA LEU A 180 4.73 3.58 -17.15
C LEU A 180 6.08 2.86 -17.09
N ILE A 181 6.70 2.83 -15.91
CA ILE A 181 7.97 2.17 -15.63
C ILE A 181 7.71 1.12 -14.55
N ILE A 182 8.06 -0.16 -14.83
CA ILE A 182 7.87 -1.30 -13.93
C ILE A 182 9.19 -2.02 -13.74
#